data_0d6b8419cc90471e8296eb1f39b23d74
#
_entry.id   0d6b8419cc90471e8296eb1f39b23d74
#
_cell.length_a   1.000
_cell.length_b   1.000
_cell.length_c   1.000
_cell.angle_alpha   90.00
_cell.angle_beta   90.00
_cell.angle_gamma   90.00
#
_symmetry.space_group_name_H-M   'P 1'
#
loop_
_entity.id
_entity.type
_entity.pdbx_description
1 polymer ?
#
loop_
_entity_poly.entity_id
_entity_poly.type
_entity_poly.pdbx_seq_one_letter_code
_entity_poly.pdbx_strand_id
1 'polypeptide(L)'
;AWQALLFAQAGHAVTLHERSDATLTESTSHWAGGMLAPWCEAETAEPVISRLGLHSLKLWRQHFPETEFNGSLVVAHARDRSDFERFARMTTDYRRLDAAGVGELEPSLEGRFREALFYPDEGHVEPRRVLPLLHKKLKQKGVEIRYQSAVDPKSLPGTVIDCRGLAARDDFPELRGVKGEIAVIETKEVKLERPVRLL
;
A
#
# COMPACT_ATOMS: atom_id res chain seq x y z
N ALA A 1 -10.16 -5.26 7.25
CA ALA A 1 -10.94 -4.01 7.25
C ALA A 1 -11.54 -3.71 5.85
N TRP A 2 -10.77 -3.70 4.75
CA TRP A 2 -11.31 -3.46 3.40
C TRP A 2 -12.41 -4.45 3.00
N GLN A 3 -12.20 -5.76 3.20
CA GLN A 3 -13.23 -6.78 2.92
C GLN A 3 -14.50 -6.49 3.72
N ALA A 4 -14.38 -6.17 5.00
CA ALA A 4 -15.52 -5.81 5.84
C ALA A 4 -16.31 -4.62 5.29
N LEU A 5 -15.61 -3.59 4.77
CA LEU A 5 -16.27 -2.43 4.16
C LEU A 5 -17.07 -2.83 2.91
N LEU A 6 -16.46 -3.61 2.02
CA LEU A 6 -17.11 -4.02 0.76
C LEU A 6 -18.32 -4.92 1.02
N PHE A 7 -18.22 -5.88 1.94
CA PHE A 7 -19.35 -6.73 2.32
C PHE A 7 -20.48 -5.94 2.99
N ALA A 8 -20.15 -5.01 3.89
CA ALA A 8 -21.18 -4.17 4.50
C ALA A 8 -21.88 -3.26 3.48
N GLN A 9 -21.14 -2.75 2.49
CA GLN A 9 -21.74 -1.98 1.39
C GLN A 9 -22.63 -2.84 0.48
N ALA A 10 -22.32 -4.11 0.34
CA ALA A 10 -23.18 -5.08 -0.36
C ALA A 10 -24.40 -5.53 0.46
N GLY A 11 -24.62 -5.00 1.65
CA GLY A 11 -25.78 -5.28 2.50
C GLY A 11 -25.63 -6.47 3.44
N HIS A 12 -24.43 -7.02 3.59
CA HIS A 12 -24.17 -8.11 4.53
C HIS A 12 -23.99 -7.59 5.96
N ALA A 13 -24.50 -8.33 6.94
CA ALA A 13 -24.14 -8.14 8.34
C ALA A 13 -22.69 -8.62 8.57
N VAL A 14 -21.84 -7.75 9.08
CA VAL A 14 -20.41 -8.03 9.21
C VAL A 14 -19.93 -7.75 10.64
N THR A 15 -19.22 -8.72 11.21
CA THR A 15 -18.45 -8.54 12.44
C THR A 15 -16.97 -8.61 12.10
N LEU A 16 -16.19 -7.62 12.51
CA LEU A 16 -14.74 -7.58 12.39
C LEU A 16 -14.10 -7.86 13.73
N HIS A 17 -13.33 -8.94 13.83
CA HIS A 17 -12.49 -9.24 14.98
C HIS A 17 -11.09 -8.69 14.76
N GLU A 18 -10.61 -7.89 15.69
CA GLU A 18 -9.27 -7.31 15.71
C GLU A 18 -8.57 -7.69 17.01
N ARG A 19 -7.38 -8.30 16.88
CA ARG A 19 -6.61 -8.77 18.04
C ARG A 19 -6.11 -7.61 18.90
N SER A 20 -5.68 -6.52 18.25
CA SER A 20 -5.18 -5.32 18.94
C SER A 20 -6.32 -4.45 19.48
N ASP A 21 -5.95 -3.43 20.19
CA ASP A 21 -6.87 -2.38 20.61
C ASP A 21 -7.21 -1.42 19.45
N ALA A 22 -7.98 -0.38 19.73
CA ALA A 22 -8.44 0.57 18.74
C ALA A 22 -7.32 1.47 18.17
N THR A 23 -6.13 1.44 18.74
CA THR A 23 -4.96 2.19 18.21
C THR A 23 -4.35 1.50 16.99
N LEU A 24 -4.57 0.18 16.84
CA LEU A 24 -4.10 -0.66 15.74
C LEU A 24 -2.56 -0.70 15.61
N THR A 25 -1.82 -0.34 16.65
CA THR A 25 -0.35 -0.27 16.62
C THR A 25 0.33 -1.63 16.47
N GLU A 26 -0.37 -2.72 16.76
CA GLU A 26 0.12 -4.08 16.53
C GLU A 26 -0.17 -4.59 15.10
N SER A 27 -0.96 -3.86 14.33
CA SER A 27 -1.29 -4.23 12.96
C SER A 27 -0.08 -4.04 12.04
N THR A 28 0.24 -5.03 11.22
CA THR A 28 1.26 -4.92 10.17
C THR A 28 0.98 -3.73 9.24
N SER A 29 -0.30 -3.46 8.96
CA SER A 29 -0.70 -2.33 8.12
C SER A 29 -0.37 -0.97 8.73
N HIS A 30 -0.30 -0.85 10.07
CA HIS A 30 0.10 0.39 10.75
C HIS A 30 1.54 0.81 10.42
N TRP A 31 2.39 -0.19 10.22
CA TRP A 31 3.81 -0.02 9.94
C TRP A 31 4.17 -0.15 8.46
N ALA A 32 3.17 -0.24 7.58
CA ALA A 32 3.40 -0.29 6.14
C ALA A 32 3.86 1.06 5.59
N GLY A 33 4.58 1.04 4.46
CA GLY A 33 5.05 2.25 3.77
C GLY A 33 3.93 3.06 3.12
N GLY A 34 2.74 2.47 2.97
CA GLY A 34 1.56 3.16 2.43
C GLY A 34 1.61 3.42 0.93
N MET A 35 2.53 2.84 0.20
CA MET A 35 2.60 2.98 -1.25
C MET A 35 1.40 2.30 -1.92
N LEU A 36 0.73 3.02 -2.79
CA LEU A 36 -0.28 2.53 -3.72
C LEU A 36 0.34 2.53 -5.12
N ALA A 37 1.37 1.70 -5.29
CA ALA A 37 2.27 1.70 -6.42
C ALA A 37 2.47 0.28 -6.97
N PRO A 38 1.45 -0.29 -7.66
CA PRO A 38 1.46 -1.68 -8.13
C PRO A 38 2.60 -2.00 -9.09
N TRP A 39 3.07 -1.03 -9.86
CA TRP A 39 4.20 -1.23 -10.77
C TRP A 39 5.53 -1.40 -10.04
N CYS A 40 5.68 -0.82 -8.86
CA CYS A 40 6.87 -1.04 -8.04
C CYS A 40 7.05 -2.51 -7.61
N GLU A 41 5.98 -3.30 -7.59
CA GLU A 41 6.01 -4.72 -7.23
C GLU A 41 6.27 -5.64 -8.44
N ALA A 42 6.18 -5.14 -9.67
CA ALA A 42 6.25 -5.94 -10.90
C ALA A 42 7.57 -6.71 -11.08
N GLU A 43 8.64 -6.27 -10.42
CA GLU A 43 9.95 -6.90 -10.53
C GLU A 43 10.03 -8.24 -9.78
N THR A 44 9.33 -8.37 -8.67
CA THR A 44 9.47 -9.50 -7.74
C THR A 44 8.18 -10.27 -7.50
N ALA A 45 7.04 -9.65 -7.77
CA ALA A 45 5.73 -10.22 -7.51
C ALA A 45 5.15 -10.91 -8.76
N GLU A 46 4.23 -11.84 -8.51
CA GLU A 46 3.46 -12.47 -9.58
C GLU A 46 2.55 -11.45 -10.29
N PRO A 47 2.26 -11.65 -11.60
CA PRO A 47 1.41 -10.72 -12.37
C PRO A 47 0.03 -10.44 -11.75
N VAL A 48 -0.50 -11.36 -10.95
CA VAL A 48 -1.76 -11.17 -10.24
C VAL A 48 -1.68 -9.99 -9.25
N ILE A 49 -0.52 -9.74 -8.65
CA ILE A 49 -0.32 -8.65 -7.67
C ILE A 49 -0.47 -7.30 -8.35
N SER A 50 0.20 -7.10 -9.50
CA SER A 50 0.05 -5.85 -10.28
C SER A 50 -1.40 -5.65 -10.74
N ARG A 51 -2.06 -6.71 -11.24
CA ARG A 51 -3.47 -6.65 -11.66
C ARG A 51 -4.42 -6.26 -10.52
N LEU A 52 -4.28 -6.90 -9.35
CA LEU A 52 -5.10 -6.58 -8.17
C LEU A 52 -4.75 -5.20 -7.61
N GLY A 53 -3.47 -4.82 -7.66
CA GLY A 53 -3.01 -3.50 -7.27
C GLY A 53 -3.64 -2.39 -8.12
N LEU A 54 -3.63 -2.52 -9.44
CA LEU A 54 -4.30 -1.58 -10.34
C LEU A 54 -5.82 -1.48 -10.08
N HIS A 55 -6.47 -2.61 -9.75
CA HIS A 55 -7.87 -2.57 -9.30
C HIS A 55 -8.02 -1.85 -7.96
N SER A 56 -7.11 -2.07 -7.05
CA SER A 56 -7.11 -1.43 -5.72
C SER A 56 -7.00 0.10 -5.80
N LEU A 57 -6.24 0.67 -6.77
CA LEU A 57 -6.18 2.12 -6.97
C LEU A 57 -7.56 2.73 -7.21
N LYS A 58 -8.42 2.04 -7.98
CA LYS A 58 -9.80 2.49 -8.24
C LYS A 58 -10.63 2.48 -6.95
N LEU A 59 -10.48 1.44 -6.12
CA LEU A 59 -11.17 1.34 -4.83
C LEU A 59 -10.72 2.46 -3.87
N TRP A 60 -9.43 2.75 -3.83
CA TRP A 60 -8.90 3.84 -3.01
C TRP A 60 -9.48 5.19 -3.46
N ARG A 61 -9.46 5.52 -4.74
CA ARG A 61 -10.07 6.75 -5.29
C ARG A 61 -11.56 6.86 -4.95
N GLN A 62 -12.28 5.76 -5.06
CA GLN A 62 -13.73 5.74 -4.81
C GLN A 62 -14.07 5.93 -3.33
N HIS A 63 -13.32 5.30 -2.43
CA HIS A 63 -13.69 5.23 -1.02
C HIS A 63 -12.91 6.20 -0.12
N PHE A 64 -11.77 6.68 -0.59
CA PHE A 64 -10.89 7.60 0.15
C PHE A 64 -10.40 8.70 -0.79
N PRO A 65 -11.28 9.67 -1.14
CA PRO A 65 -10.94 10.76 -2.05
C PRO A 65 -9.80 11.66 -1.52
N GLU A 66 -9.53 11.59 -0.22
CA GLU A 66 -8.40 12.25 0.44
C GLU A 66 -7.04 11.55 0.19
N THR A 67 -7.03 10.42 -0.51
CA THR A 67 -5.79 9.74 -0.89
C THR A 67 -5.03 10.54 -1.92
N GLU A 68 -3.73 10.66 -1.73
CA GLU A 68 -2.87 11.41 -2.65
C GLU A 68 -2.47 10.56 -3.85
N PHE A 69 -3.00 10.91 -5.02
CA PHE A 69 -2.67 10.29 -6.32
C PHE A 69 -1.83 11.24 -7.15
N ASN A 70 -0.68 11.61 -6.65
CA ASN A 70 0.31 12.48 -7.29
C ASN A 70 1.43 11.71 -7.98
N GLY A 71 1.23 10.42 -8.19
CA GLY A 71 2.14 9.52 -8.88
C GLY A 71 3.22 8.93 -7.98
N SER A 72 4.10 8.17 -8.60
CA SER A 72 5.35 7.68 -8.02
C SER A 72 6.50 7.83 -9.02
N LEU A 73 7.73 7.88 -8.50
CA LEU A 73 8.94 7.90 -9.31
C LEU A 73 9.79 6.66 -9.07
N VAL A 74 10.32 6.10 -10.15
CA VAL A 74 11.38 5.10 -10.09
C VAL A 74 12.64 5.71 -10.69
N VAL A 75 13.71 5.72 -9.91
CA VAL A 75 15.00 6.30 -10.27
C VAL A 75 16.11 5.28 -10.10
N ALA A 76 17.24 5.50 -10.77
CA ALA A 76 18.44 4.69 -10.60
C ALA A 76 19.70 5.55 -10.71
N HIS A 77 20.76 5.11 -10.04
CA HIS A 77 22.07 5.71 -10.28
C HIS A 77 22.61 5.31 -11.66
N ALA A 78 23.54 6.09 -12.20
CA ALA A 78 24.10 5.84 -13.54
C ALA A 78 24.73 4.45 -13.68
N ARG A 79 25.28 3.89 -12.61
CA ARG A 79 25.85 2.53 -12.56
C ARG A 79 24.79 1.42 -12.68
N ASP A 80 23.55 1.71 -12.28
CA ASP A 80 22.44 0.74 -12.17
C ASP A 80 21.47 0.88 -13.38
N ARG A 81 21.94 1.48 -14.49
CA ARG A 81 21.15 1.74 -15.69
C ARG A 81 20.56 0.46 -16.32
N SER A 82 21.25 -0.65 -16.22
CA SER A 82 20.76 -1.94 -16.73
C SER A 82 19.49 -2.40 -16.01
N ASP A 83 19.44 -2.20 -14.69
CA ASP A 83 18.27 -2.53 -13.85
C ASP A 83 17.11 -1.58 -14.14
N PHE A 84 17.41 -0.30 -14.35
CA PHE A 84 16.41 0.69 -14.75
C PHE A 84 15.76 0.33 -16.10
N GLU A 85 16.54 -0.02 -17.12
CA GLU A 85 16.01 -0.43 -18.40
C GLU A 85 15.27 -1.79 -18.33
N ARG A 86 15.71 -2.70 -17.48
CA ARG A 86 15.01 -3.95 -17.21
C ARG A 86 13.64 -3.67 -16.57
N PHE A 87 13.60 -2.82 -15.55
CA PHE A 87 12.38 -2.42 -14.88
C PHE A 87 11.39 -1.73 -15.84
N ALA A 88 11.89 -0.83 -16.68
CA ALA A 88 11.09 -0.15 -17.70
C ALA A 88 10.41 -1.13 -18.68
N ARG A 89 11.11 -2.24 -19.05
CA ARG A 89 10.52 -3.27 -19.93
C ARG A 89 9.48 -4.16 -19.25
N MET A 90 9.50 -4.25 -17.92
CA MET A 90 8.58 -5.08 -17.13
C MET A 90 7.30 -4.35 -16.76
N THR A 91 7.25 -3.04 -16.96
CA THR A 91 6.15 -2.18 -16.52
C THR A 91 5.58 -1.36 -17.67
N THR A 92 4.37 -0.84 -17.50
CA THR A 92 3.69 0.03 -18.46
C THR A 92 3.13 1.28 -17.76
N ASP A 93 2.45 2.13 -18.51
CA ASP A 93 1.71 3.29 -17.98
C ASP A 93 2.59 4.34 -17.28
N TYR A 94 3.88 4.38 -17.64
CA TYR A 94 4.80 5.41 -17.16
C TYR A 94 5.12 6.45 -18.24
N ARG A 95 5.57 7.61 -17.80
CA ARG A 95 6.27 8.60 -18.60
C ARG A 95 7.75 8.60 -18.23
N ARG A 96 8.63 8.51 -19.24
CA ARG A 96 10.06 8.67 -19.00
C ARG A 96 10.39 10.16 -18.90
N LEU A 97 11.08 10.53 -17.85
CA LEU A 97 11.51 11.89 -17.58
C LEU A 97 13.01 11.98 -17.70
N ASP A 98 13.50 13.07 -18.24
CA ASP A 98 14.91 13.48 -18.16
C ASP A 98 15.21 14.19 -16.84
N ALA A 99 16.46 14.62 -16.66
CA ALA A 99 16.91 15.29 -15.44
C ALA A 99 16.11 16.56 -15.10
N ALA A 100 15.71 17.33 -16.14
CA ALA A 100 14.90 18.52 -15.94
C ALA A 100 13.50 18.15 -15.44
N GLY A 101 12.84 17.19 -16.07
CA GLY A 101 11.54 16.69 -15.64
C GLY A 101 11.54 16.07 -14.22
N VAL A 102 12.64 15.43 -13.82
CA VAL A 102 12.80 14.95 -12.43
C VAL A 102 12.82 16.14 -11.46
N GLY A 103 13.60 17.19 -11.75
CA GLY A 103 13.69 18.39 -10.92
C GLY A 103 12.39 19.18 -10.85
N GLU A 104 11.63 19.24 -11.96
CA GLU A 104 10.30 19.87 -11.99
C GLU A 104 9.30 19.16 -11.11
N LEU A 105 9.29 17.82 -11.12
CA LEU A 105 8.35 17.03 -10.30
C LEU A 105 8.79 16.92 -8.84
N GLU A 106 10.08 16.81 -8.58
CA GLU A 106 10.68 16.65 -7.25
C GLU A 106 11.90 17.54 -7.11
N PRO A 107 11.75 18.82 -6.72
CA PRO A 107 12.85 19.74 -6.58
C PRO A 107 13.99 19.26 -5.66
N SER A 108 13.65 18.48 -4.64
CA SER A 108 14.65 17.85 -3.76
C SER A 108 15.54 16.80 -4.46
N LEU A 109 15.18 16.38 -5.67
CA LEU A 109 15.94 15.43 -6.49
C LEU A 109 16.66 16.09 -7.67
N GLU A 110 16.57 17.42 -7.82
CA GLU A 110 17.23 18.15 -8.90
C GLU A 110 18.72 17.84 -8.95
N GLY A 111 19.24 17.52 -10.13
CA GLY A 111 20.63 17.18 -10.38
C GLY A 111 21.12 15.84 -9.82
N ARG A 112 20.28 15.10 -9.09
CA ARG A 112 20.66 13.81 -8.47
C ARG A 112 20.50 12.63 -9.42
N PHE A 113 19.51 12.67 -10.32
CA PHE A 113 19.19 11.61 -11.24
C PHE A 113 19.10 12.15 -12.67
N ARG A 114 19.56 11.35 -13.64
CA ARG A 114 19.55 11.73 -15.06
C ARG A 114 18.21 11.48 -15.71
N GLU A 115 17.48 10.50 -15.22
CA GLU A 115 16.19 10.06 -15.76
C GLU A 115 15.36 9.39 -14.66
N ALA A 116 14.04 9.33 -14.87
CA ALA A 116 13.11 8.61 -14.04
C ALA A 116 11.96 7.99 -14.86
N LEU A 117 11.30 6.98 -14.29
CA LEU A 117 9.98 6.53 -14.75
C LEU A 117 8.95 7.14 -13.81
N PHE A 118 8.04 7.91 -14.35
CA PHE A 118 6.96 8.52 -13.59
C PHE A 118 5.64 7.79 -13.88
N TYR A 119 5.03 7.24 -12.85
CA TYR A 119 3.73 6.54 -12.89
C TYR A 119 2.64 7.49 -12.37
N PRO A 120 1.92 8.21 -13.24
CA PRO A 120 1.01 9.29 -12.84
C PRO A 120 -0.22 8.81 -12.07
N ASP A 121 -0.64 7.56 -12.29
CA ASP A 121 -1.83 6.99 -11.68
C ASP A 121 -1.60 6.34 -10.32
N GLU A 122 -0.36 6.22 -9.89
CA GLU A 122 0.01 5.71 -8.58
C GLU A 122 -0.14 6.79 -7.50
N GLY A 123 -0.07 6.37 -6.24
CA GLY A 123 -0.24 7.28 -5.13
C GLY A 123 0.27 6.70 -3.82
N HIS A 124 -0.11 7.35 -2.73
CA HIS A 124 0.24 6.87 -1.40
C HIS A 124 -0.83 7.26 -0.37
N VAL A 125 -0.78 6.56 0.74
CA VAL A 125 -1.57 6.85 1.94
C VAL A 125 -0.66 6.87 3.15
N GLU A 126 -1.05 7.60 4.17
CA GLU A 126 -0.43 7.47 5.48
C GLU A 126 -1.19 6.42 6.31
N PRO A 127 -0.63 5.21 6.53
CA PRO A 127 -1.35 4.12 7.16
C PRO A 127 -1.89 4.46 8.54
N ARG A 128 -1.13 5.21 9.34
CA ARG A 128 -1.53 5.62 10.70
C ARG A 128 -2.74 6.55 10.71
N ARG A 129 -2.98 7.28 9.62
CA ARG A 129 -4.16 8.13 9.44
C ARG A 129 -5.31 7.39 8.78
N VAL A 130 -5.02 6.58 7.77
CA VAL A 130 -6.07 5.92 6.98
C VAL A 130 -6.73 4.76 7.71
N LEU A 131 -6.00 4.02 8.57
CA LEU A 131 -6.57 2.91 9.33
C LEU A 131 -7.70 3.35 10.28
N PRO A 132 -7.55 4.39 11.12
CA PRO A 132 -8.65 4.91 11.93
C PRO A 132 -9.82 5.42 11.08
N LEU A 133 -9.56 6.06 9.93
CA LEU A 133 -10.61 6.50 9.00
C LEU A 133 -11.39 5.33 8.42
N LEU A 134 -10.70 4.25 8.05
CA LEU A 134 -11.33 3.03 7.57
C LEU A 134 -12.23 2.41 8.64
N HIS A 135 -11.76 2.32 9.89
CA HIS A 135 -12.56 1.84 11.01
C HIS A 135 -13.76 2.75 11.30
N LYS A 136 -13.61 4.07 11.17
CA LYS A 136 -14.74 5.00 11.27
C LYS A 136 -15.78 4.73 10.17
N LYS A 137 -15.35 4.53 8.93
CA LYS A 137 -16.26 4.17 7.82
C LYS A 137 -16.97 2.84 8.05
N LEU A 138 -16.29 1.84 8.61
CA LEU A 138 -16.89 0.55 8.98
C LEU A 138 -18.01 0.73 9.99
N LYS A 139 -17.78 1.49 11.06
CA LYS A 139 -18.82 1.79 12.07
C LYS A 139 -20.01 2.52 11.48
N GLN A 140 -19.79 3.48 10.56
CA GLN A 140 -20.85 4.19 9.84
C GLN A 140 -21.69 3.27 8.95
N LYS A 141 -21.12 2.14 8.49
CA LYS A 141 -21.80 1.11 7.70
C LYS A 141 -22.41 0.00 8.57
N GLY A 142 -22.43 0.17 9.87
CA GLY A 142 -23.04 -0.81 10.80
C GLY A 142 -22.19 -2.05 11.04
N VAL A 143 -20.91 -2.03 10.68
CA VAL A 143 -19.99 -3.14 11.02
C VAL A 143 -19.72 -3.15 12.51
N GLU A 144 -19.97 -4.29 13.15
CA GLU A 144 -19.56 -4.52 14.53
C GLU A 144 -18.06 -4.76 14.59
N ILE A 145 -17.31 -3.91 15.29
CA ILE A 145 -15.86 -4.08 15.45
C ILE A 145 -15.57 -4.50 16.89
N ARG A 146 -14.99 -5.68 17.05
CA ARG A 146 -14.56 -6.24 18.33
C ARG A 146 -13.03 -6.14 18.42
N TYR A 147 -12.56 -5.20 19.20
CA TYR A 147 -11.14 -5.05 19.53
C TYR A 147 -10.74 -5.99 20.66
N GLN A 148 -9.44 -6.25 20.81
CA GLN A 148 -8.88 -7.19 21.78
C GLN A 148 -9.55 -8.58 21.68
N SER A 149 -9.92 -8.95 20.47
CA SER A 149 -10.70 -10.13 20.14
C SER A 149 -9.90 -11.09 19.27
N ALA A 150 -8.96 -11.78 19.91
CA ALA A 150 -8.24 -12.90 19.30
C ALA A 150 -9.15 -14.14 19.30
N VAL A 151 -9.67 -14.51 18.14
CA VAL A 151 -10.58 -15.65 17.98
C VAL A 151 -10.00 -16.68 17.01
N ASP A 152 -10.31 -17.95 17.24
CA ASP A 152 -10.05 -18.98 16.25
C ASP A 152 -11.08 -18.86 15.12
N PRO A 153 -10.67 -18.62 13.86
CA PRO A 153 -11.59 -18.53 12.74
C PRO A 153 -12.50 -19.75 12.58
N LYS A 154 -12.01 -20.94 12.95
CA LYS A 154 -12.77 -22.20 12.85
C LYS A 154 -13.93 -22.29 13.85
N SER A 155 -13.90 -21.48 14.92
CA SER A 155 -14.95 -21.43 15.93
C SER A 155 -16.10 -20.46 15.61
N LEU A 156 -15.92 -19.62 14.57
CA LEU A 156 -16.89 -18.61 14.23
C LEU A 156 -18.02 -19.16 13.33
N PRO A 157 -19.28 -18.74 13.54
CA PRO A 157 -20.38 -19.13 12.69
C PRO A 157 -20.38 -18.35 11.36
N GLY A 158 -20.96 -18.97 10.33
CA GLY A 158 -21.19 -18.33 9.04
C GLY A 158 -19.94 -18.31 8.13
N THR A 159 -19.90 -17.34 7.22
CA THR A 159 -18.76 -17.19 6.31
C THR A 159 -17.66 -16.40 6.99
N VAL A 160 -16.49 -16.99 7.09
CA VAL A 160 -15.32 -16.37 7.70
C VAL A 160 -14.31 -16.03 6.63
N ILE A 161 -13.80 -14.79 6.67
CA ILE A 161 -12.71 -14.32 5.82
C ILE A 161 -11.50 -14.07 6.71
N ASP A 162 -10.52 -14.98 6.63
CA ASP A 162 -9.29 -14.87 7.41
C ASP A 162 -8.35 -13.83 6.78
N CYS A 163 -8.14 -12.74 7.52
CA CYS A 163 -7.24 -11.66 7.14
C CYS A 163 -6.10 -11.47 8.15
N ARG A 164 -5.75 -12.50 8.92
CA ARG A 164 -4.71 -12.43 9.96
C ARG A 164 -3.29 -12.27 9.41
N GLY A 165 -3.09 -12.39 8.10
CA GLY A 165 -1.76 -12.32 7.49
C GLY A 165 -0.82 -13.39 8.04
N LEU A 166 0.40 -13.03 8.42
CA LEU A 166 1.38 -13.99 8.91
C LEU A 166 0.96 -14.75 10.20
N ALA A 167 0.04 -14.20 10.97
CA ALA A 167 -0.51 -14.89 12.15
C ALA A 167 -1.36 -16.12 11.79
N ALA A 168 -1.69 -16.32 10.50
CA ALA A 168 -2.38 -17.52 10.00
C ALA A 168 -1.42 -18.64 9.57
N ARG A 169 -0.10 -18.49 9.72
CA ARG A 169 0.90 -19.45 9.22
C ARG A 169 0.75 -20.86 9.79
N ASP A 170 0.19 -20.99 11.00
CA ASP A 170 -0.03 -22.32 11.61
C ASP A 170 -1.16 -23.08 10.90
N ASP A 171 -2.11 -22.35 10.27
CA ASP A 171 -3.15 -22.92 9.41
C ASP A 171 -2.70 -23.02 7.93
N PHE A 172 -1.73 -22.20 7.52
CA PHE A 172 -1.20 -22.12 6.16
C PHE A 172 0.34 -22.17 6.19
N PRO A 173 0.95 -23.36 6.25
CA PRO A 173 2.41 -23.53 6.41
C PRO A 173 3.24 -22.92 5.27
N GLU A 174 2.63 -22.68 4.11
CA GLU A 174 3.27 -22.02 2.95
C GLU A 174 3.50 -20.53 3.17
N LEU A 175 2.81 -19.91 4.14
CA LEU A 175 2.99 -18.50 4.45
C LEU A 175 4.37 -18.23 5.02
N ARG A 176 5.11 -17.38 4.32
CA ARG A 176 6.44 -16.93 4.74
C ARG A 176 6.41 -15.43 5.05
N GLY A 177 7.00 -15.07 6.19
CA GLY A 177 7.20 -13.67 6.52
C GLY A 177 8.46 -13.13 5.85
N VAL A 178 8.35 -11.93 5.30
CA VAL A 178 9.51 -11.15 4.87
C VAL A 178 9.63 -9.96 5.83
N LYS A 179 10.80 -9.82 6.46
CA LYS A 179 11.06 -8.69 7.35
C LYS A 179 11.20 -7.41 6.51
N GLY A 180 10.39 -6.42 6.83
CA GLY A 180 10.56 -5.05 6.35
C GLY A 180 10.99 -4.13 7.50
N GLU A 181 11.76 -3.11 7.17
CA GLU A 181 12.16 -2.06 8.12
C GLU A 181 11.79 -0.70 7.54
N ILE A 182 11.25 0.16 8.39
CA ILE A 182 10.90 1.54 8.02
C ILE A 182 11.56 2.48 9.01
N ALA A 183 12.28 3.46 8.50
CA ALA A 183 12.75 4.60 9.26
C ALA A 183 11.83 5.80 9.03
N VAL A 184 11.36 6.39 10.11
CA VAL A 184 10.65 7.68 10.07
C VAL A 184 11.67 8.77 10.36
N ILE A 185 11.87 9.67 9.41
CA ILE A 185 12.89 10.71 9.50
C ILE A 185 12.19 12.07 9.50
N GLU A 186 12.51 12.90 10.47
CA GLU A 186 12.16 14.32 10.46
C GLU A 186 13.30 15.11 9.85
N THR A 187 13.05 15.81 8.75
CA THR A 187 14.06 16.63 8.06
C THR A 187 13.43 17.87 7.44
N LYS A 188 14.19 18.96 7.38
CA LYS A 188 13.85 20.17 6.62
C LYS A 188 14.61 20.29 5.30
N GLU A 189 15.55 19.38 5.05
CA GLU A 189 16.45 19.42 3.90
C GLU A 189 15.87 18.74 2.66
N VAL A 190 14.96 17.76 2.86
CA VAL A 190 14.36 16.99 1.78
C VAL A 190 12.85 16.99 1.96
N LYS A 191 12.13 17.39 0.92
CA LYS A 191 10.67 17.29 0.84
C LYS A 191 10.32 16.52 -0.42
N LEU A 192 9.70 15.38 -0.27
CA LEU A 192 9.20 14.58 -1.39
C LEU A 192 7.67 14.67 -1.42
N GLU A 193 7.13 14.94 -2.61
CA GLU A 193 5.68 15.05 -2.82
C GLU A 193 5.04 13.71 -3.20
N ARG A 194 5.83 12.70 -3.46
CA ARG A 194 5.40 11.36 -3.90
C ARG A 194 6.38 10.28 -3.50
N PRO A 195 5.98 8.98 -3.52
CA PRO A 195 6.90 7.87 -3.35
C PRO A 195 7.99 7.89 -4.41
N VAL A 196 9.22 7.69 -3.97
CA VAL A 196 10.40 7.54 -4.83
C VAL A 196 11.05 6.21 -4.54
N ARG A 197 11.13 5.34 -5.55
CA ARG A 197 11.85 4.07 -5.50
C ARG A 197 13.22 4.23 -6.16
N LEU A 198 14.26 3.86 -5.45
CA LEU A 198 15.62 3.70 -6.00
C LEU A 198 15.84 2.22 -6.34
N LEU A 199 16.28 1.97 -7.57
CA LEU A 199 16.71 0.65 -8.05
C LEU A 199 18.19 0.42 -7.77
#